data_2e05cbd8f6dc1db0b6a65999c2949341
#
_entry.id   2e05cbd8f6dc1db0b6a65999c2949341
#
_cell.length_a   1.000
_cell.length_b   1.000
_cell.length_c   1.000
_cell.angle_alpha   90.00
_cell.angle_beta   90.00
_cell.angle_gamma   90.00
#
_symmetry.space_group_name_H-M   'P 1'
#
loop_
_entity.id
_entity.type
_entity.pdbx_description
1 polymer ?
#
loop_
_entity_poly.entity_id
_entity_poly.type
_entity_poly.pdbx_seq_one_letter_code
_entity_poly.pdbx_strand_id
1 'polypeptide(L)'
;MYAPTIIDLEFTNSDIEFLVDIVLPLYEDRDLIRSAIREDQNLRDSIVSDIRVFRHIQQDDGILLKISPRLYFEVLLRKAHQTMSSNIYTFEVLGKESIPVFDSSSVFEYLKTPKILEYLAHMLSSFTKIQSFVIPVRTGRGIRRRIRFNDMDLDSLIKFAATVDEGERFHYYKRIGDVCLFLNGFFQNHTHSVLKIPGLVDGSKRMKRSYEDYETEGRRFYXLAXKHDTAARMELQTIFSSLKXNFTTAKKPLQFISLYYLNSKKFDLFGYQG
;
A
#
# COMPACT_ATOMS: atom_id res chain seq x y z
N MET A 1 3.49 -11.57 19.73
CA MET A 1 3.64 -12.25 18.43
C MET A 1 3.04 -11.35 17.38
N TYR A 2 3.81 -11.01 16.35
CA TYR A 2 3.30 -10.23 15.21
C TYR A 2 2.38 -11.14 14.42
N ALA A 3 1.09 -10.85 14.43
CA ALA A 3 0.15 -11.62 13.62
C ALA A 3 0.38 -11.25 12.16
N PRO A 4 0.82 -12.19 11.33
CA PRO A 4 1.05 -11.87 9.93
C PRO A 4 -0.27 -11.45 9.29
N THR A 5 -0.28 -10.29 8.66
CA THR A 5 -1.41 -9.90 7.85
C THR A 5 -1.49 -10.89 6.68
N ILE A 6 -2.50 -11.72 6.68
CA ILE A 6 -2.79 -12.60 5.54
C ILE A 6 -2.97 -11.69 4.33
N ILE A 7 -2.23 -11.97 3.28
CA ILE A 7 -2.39 -11.22 2.02
C ILE A 7 -3.64 -11.76 1.34
N ASP A 8 -4.75 -11.15 1.68
CA ASP A 8 -6.04 -11.48 1.10
C ASP A 8 -6.32 -10.45 0.00
N LEU A 9 -6.25 -10.90 -1.24
CA LEU A 9 -6.53 -10.08 -2.41
C LEU A 9 -7.99 -10.18 -2.86
N GLU A 10 -8.85 -10.82 -2.08
CA GLU A 10 -10.26 -10.93 -2.41
C GLU A 10 -11.07 -9.76 -1.81
N PHE A 11 -12.19 -9.49 -2.42
CA PHE A 11 -13.14 -8.49 -1.93
C PHE A 11 -14.09 -9.11 -0.90
N THR A 12 -14.49 -8.29 0.07
CA THR A 12 -15.51 -8.68 1.04
C THR A 12 -16.88 -8.77 0.37
N ASN A 13 -17.82 -9.42 1.03
CA ASN A 13 -19.21 -9.47 0.54
C ASN A 13 -19.78 -8.05 0.39
N SER A 14 -19.47 -7.14 1.34
CA SER A 14 -19.93 -5.74 1.29
C SER A 14 -19.34 -5.02 0.07
N ASP A 15 -18.09 -5.29 -0.28
CA ASP A 15 -17.45 -4.71 -1.47
C ASP A 15 -18.19 -5.14 -2.74
N ILE A 16 -18.50 -6.43 -2.85
CA ILE A 16 -19.18 -6.98 -4.04
C ILE A 16 -20.60 -6.41 -4.15
N GLU A 17 -21.33 -6.35 -3.04
CA GLU A 17 -22.68 -5.74 -3.03
C GLU A 17 -22.62 -4.28 -3.51
N PHE A 18 -21.71 -3.50 -2.96
CA PHE A 18 -21.52 -2.11 -3.34
C PHE A 18 -21.26 -1.98 -4.84
N LEU A 19 -20.38 -2.82 -5.40
CA LEU A 19 -20.05 -2.80 -6.82
C LEU A 19 -21.29 -3.14 -7.68
N VAL A 20 -22.02 -4.18 -7.30
CA VAL A 20 -23.22 -4.62 -8.04
C VAL A 20 -24.31 -3.52 -8.00
N ASP A 21 -24.51 -2.92 -6.85
CA ASP A 21 -25.53 -1.87 -6.70
C ASP A 21 -25.26 -0.65 -7.61
N ILE A 22 -23.99 -0.32 -7.84
CA ILE A 22 -23.62 0.83 -8.69
C ILE A 22 -23.61 0.46 -10.17
N VAL A 23 -23.04 -0.70 -10.53
CA VAL A 23 -22.75 -1.03 -11.92
C VAL A 23 -23.89 -1.80 -12.56
N LEU A 24 -24.56 -2.66 -11.78
CA LEU A 24 -25.60 -3.58 -12.27
C LEU A 24 -26.86 -3.52 -11.40
N PRO A 25 -27.42 -2.31 -11.15
CA PRO A 25 -28.54 -2.15 -10.18
C PRO A 25 -29.79 -2.92 -10.55
N LEU A 26 -30.02 -3.21 -11.84
CA LEU A 26 -31.21 -3.91 -12.33
C LEU A 26 -31.00 -5.41 -12.52
N TYR A 27 -29.81 -5.94 -12.17
CA TYR A 27 -29.54 -7.36 -12.32
C TYR A 27 -30.22 -8.14 -11.18
N GLU A 28 -31.13 -9.04 -11.55
CA GLU A 28 -31.98 -9.71 -10.58
C GLU A 28 -31.30 -10.85 -9.82
N ASP A 29 -30.48 -11.64 -10.51
CA ASP A 29 -29.82 -12.81 -9.91
C ASP A 29 -28.52 -12.38 -9.21
N ARG A 30 -28.66 -11.91 -7.97
CA ARG A 30 -27.55 -11.40 -7.16
C ARG A 30 -26.50 -12.48 -6.85
N ASP A 31 -26.92 -13.70 -6.62
CA ASP A 31 -26.00 -14.79 -6.28
C ASP A 31 -25.12 -15.19 -7.48
N LEU A 32 -25.72 -15.25 -8.65
CA LEU A 32 -24.98 -15.53 -9.87
C LEU A 32 -23.92 -14.47 -10.15
N ILE A 33 -24.27 -13.19 -10.06
CA ILE A 33 -23.30 -12.12 -10.35
C ILE A 33 -22.19 -12.03 -9.28
N ARG A 34 -22.49 -12.31 -8.00
CA ARG A 34 -21.49 -12.38 -6.95
C ARG A 34 -20.45 -13.48 -7.23
N SER A 35 -20.92 -14.65 -7.63
CA SER A 35 -20.02 -15.76 -7.98
C SER A 35 -19.17 -15.41 -9.20
N ALA A 36 -19.81 -14.83 -10.22
CA ALA A 36 -19.11 -14.43 -11.44
C ALA A 36 -18.00 -13.38 -11.14
N ILE A 37 -18.24 -12.41 -10.27
CA ILE A 37 -17.24 -11.40 -9.88
C ILE A 37 -16.06 -12.05 -9.14
N ARG A 38 -16.31 -13.12 -8.36
CA ARG A 38 -15.23 -13.82 -7.67
C ARG A 38 -14.40 -14.70 -8.62
N GLU A 39 -15.04 -15.33 -9.57
CA GLU A 39 -14.42 -16.34 -10.43
C GLU A 39 -13.79 -15.76 -11.69
N ASP A 40 -14.36 -14.69 -12.25
CA ASP A 40 -13.89 -14.07 -13.49
C ASP A 40 -13.15 -12.77 -13.21
N GLN A 41 -11.81 -12.81 -13.32
CA GLN A 41 -10.93 -11.67 -13.11
C GLN A 41 -11.26 -10.51 -14.08
N ASN A 42 -11.57 -10.82 -15.35
CA ASN A 42 -11.86 -9.78 -16.35
C ASN A 42 -13.16 -9.04 -16.01
N LEU A 43 -14.17 -9.75 -15.60
CA LEU A 43 -15.44 -9.15 -15.16
C LEU A 43 -15.21 -8.28 -13.93
N ARG A 44 -14.49 -8.80 -12.94
CA ARG A 44 -14.13 -8.05 -11.72
C ARG A 44 -13.39 -6.77 -12.06
N ASP A 45 -12.36 -6.86 -12.91
CA ASP A 45 -11.55 -5.70 -13.32
C ASP A 45 -12.39 -4.66 -14.04
N SER A 46 -13.30 -5.09 -14.91
CA SER A 46 -14.21 -4.21 -15.63
C SER A 46 -15.14 -3.46 -14.68
N ILE A 47 -15.72 -4.17 -13.71
CA ILE A 47 -16.67 -3.59 -12.75
C ILE A 47 -15.96 -2.60 -11.81
N VAL A 48 -14.79 -2.98 -11.27
CA VAL A 48 -14.02 -2.10 -10.36
C VAL A 48 -13.51 -0.85 -11.09
N SER A 49 -13.26 -0.96 -12.40
CA SER A 49 -12.77 0.14 -13.24
C SER A 49 -13.87 1.06 -13.77
N ASP A 50 -15.15 0.77 -13.48
CA ASP A 50 -16.26 1.58 -13.96
C ASP A 50 -16.21 2.99 -13.36
N ILE A 51 -16.37 3.99 -14.20
CA ILE A 51 -16.29 5.41 -13.79
C ILE A 51 -17.36 5.77 -12.75
N ARG A 52 -18.50 5.09 -12.74
CA ARG A 52 -19.56 5.31 -11.75
C ARG A 52 -19.09 4.94 -10.35
N VAL A 53 -18.31 3.86 -10.21
CA VAL A 53 -17.74 3.42 -8.93
C VAL A 53 -16.77 4.50 -8.41
N PHE A 54 -15.86 4.97 -9.26
CA PHE A 54 -14.90 6.02 -8.88
C PHE A 54 -15.62 7.30 -8.43
N ARG A 55 -16.62 7.75 -9.20
CA ARG A 55 -17.40 8.97 -8.87
C ARG A 55 -18.09 8.83 -7.52
N HIS A 56 -18.71 7.67 -7.27
CA HIS A 56 -19.42 7.41 -6.01
C HIS A 56 -18.44 7.48 -4.83
N ILE A 57 -17.26 6.87 -4.96
CA ILE A 57 -16.22 6.86 -3.94
C ILE A 57 -15.72 8.29 -3.65
N GLN A 58 -15.59 9.13 -4.68
CA GLN A 58 -15.08 10.50 -4.50
C GLN A 58 -16.12 11.44 -3.86
N GLN A 59 -17.41 11.16 -4.02
CA GLN A 59 -18.49 12.01 -3.56
C GLN A 59 -18.99 11.66 -2.15
N ASP A 60 -18.67 10.49 -1.64
CA ASP A 60 -19.16 9.99 -0.35
C ASP A 60 -18.05 10.08 0.71
N ASP A 61 -18.11 11.06 1.59
CA ASP A 61 -17.13 11.23 2.67
C ASP A 61 -17.19 10.09 3.69
N GLY A 62 -18.30 9.34 3.76
CA GLY A 62 -18.47 8.17 4.63
C GLY A 62 -18.16 6.84 3.97
N ILE A 63 -17.55 6.84 2.79
CA ILE A 63 -17.41 5.63 1.97
C ILE A 63 -16.72 4.47 2.69
N LEU A 64 -15.74 4.75 3.53
CA LEU A 64 -14.97 3.72 4.26
C LEU A 64 -15.78 3.03 5.39
N LEU A 65 -17.00 3.50 5.65
CA LEU A 65 -17.94 2.78 6.49
C LEU A 65 -18.75 1.72 5.69
N LYS A 66 -18.71 1.80 4.37
CA LYS A 66 -19.52 0.96 3.46
C LYS A 66 -18.67 -0.08 2.72
N ILE A 67 -17.43 0.27 2.38
CA ILE A 67 -16.52 -0.61 1.64
C ILE A 67 -15.20 -0.78 2.38
N SER A 68 -14.47 -1.83 2.02
CA SER A 68 -13.13 -2.07 2.58
C SER A 68 -12.13 -1.03 2.06
N PRO A 69 -11.11 -0.69 2.86
CA PRO A 69 -10.00 0.13 2.35
C PRO A 69 -9.31 -0.52 1.13
N ARG A 70 -9.34 -1.85 1.04
CA ARG A 70 -8.76 -2.60 -0.08
C ARG A 70 -9.46 -2.21 -1.39
N LEU A 71 -10.81 -2.28 -1.45
CA LEU A 71 -11.57 -1.87 -2.63
C LEU A 71 -11.37 -0.38 -2.92
N TYR A 72 -11.42 0.45 -1.88
CA TYR A 72 -11.21 1.89 -2.01
C TYR A 72 -9.92 2.21 -2.79
N PHE A 73 -8.78 1.67 -2.34
CA PHE A 73 -7.49 1.93 -3.01
C PHE A 73 -7.40 1.29 -4.39
N GLU A 74 -8.01 0.13 -4.58
CA GLU A 74 -7.99 -0.49 -5.92
C GLU A 74 -8.72 0.38 -6.95
N VAL A 75 -9.87 0.94 -6.61
CA VAL A 75 -10.60 1.85 -7.50
C VAL A 75 -9.75 3.08 -7.84
N LEU A 76 -9.09 3.67 -6.83
CA LEU A 76 -8.23 4.84 -7.07
C LEU A 76 -7.04 4.50 -7.98
N LEU A 77 -6.40 3.35 -7.76
CA LEU A 77 -5.26 2.91 -8.58
C LEU A 77 -5.69 2.58 -10.02
N ARG A 78 -6.84 1.92 -10.20
CA ARG A 78 -7.37 1.63 -11.54
C ARG A 78 -7.71 2.92 -12.29
N LYS A 79 -8.29 3.90 -11.59
CA LYS A 79 -8.57 5.21 -12.19
C LYS A 79 -7.28 5.94 -12.56
N ALA A 80 -6.25 5.89 -11.70
CA ALA A 80 -4.93 6.44 -12.02
C ALA A 80 -4.34 5.77 -13.26
N HIS A 81 -4.42 4.44 -13.34
CA HIS A 81 -3.95 3.67 -14.50
C HIS A 81 -4.65 4.13 -15.79
N GLN A 82 -5.99 4.26 -15.76
CA GLN A 82 -6.74 4.77 -16.92
C GLN A 82 -6.31 6.19 -17.32
N THR A 83 -6.11 7.06 -16.31
CA THR A 83 -5.71 8.45 -16.56
C THR A 83 -4.30 8.52 -17.16
N MET A 84 -3.38 7.67 -16.68
CA MET A 84 -2.00 7.62 -17.19
C MET A 84 -1.92 7.13 -18.64
N SER A 85 -2.90 6.37 -19.12
CA SER A 85 -2.94 5.95 -20.52
C SER A 85 -3.09 7.14 -21.48
N SER A 86 -3.67 8.24 -21.00
CA SER A 86 -3.91 9.44 -21.78
C SER A 86 -2.88 10.55 -21.55
N ASN A 87 -2.01 10.39 -20.56
CA ASN A 87 -1.00 11.39 -20.22
C ASN A 87 0.33 11.07 -20.87
N ILE A 88 1.10 12.11 -21.19
CA ILE A 88 2.42 11.97 -21.78
C ILE A 88 3.51 11.91 -20.70
N TYR A 89 3.26 12.50 -19.54
CA TYR A 89 4.25 12.61 -18.47
C TYR A 89 3.63 12.40 -17.09
N THR A 90 4.48 12.01 -16.15
CA THR A 90 4.22 12.05 -14.72
C THR A 90 5.05 13.17 -14.09
N PHE A 91 4.88 13.40 -12.79
CA PHE A 91 5.70 14.37 -12.07
C PHE A 91 6.60 13.65 -11.06
N GLU A 92 7.83 14.13 -10.97
CA GLU A 92 8.73 13.81 -9.86
C GLU A 92 8.94 15.06 -9.02
N VAL A 93 8.96 14.88 -7.71
CA VAL A 93 9.18 15.98 -6.78
C VAL A 93 10.64 15.95 -6.33
N LEU A 94 11.35 17.03 -6.59
CA LEU A 94 12.74 17.21 -6.16
C LEU A 94 12.81 18.45 -5.27
N GLY A 95 12.82 18.21 -3.96
CA GLY A 95 12.72 19.30 -2.99
C GLY A 95 11.34 19.96 -3.02
N LYS A 96 11.29 21.22 -3.44
CA LYS A 96 10.04 21.99 -3.57
C LYS A 96 9.55 22.07 -5.02
N GLU A 97 10.32 21.55 -5.96
CA GLU A 97 10.00 21.64 -7.39
C GLU A 97 9.33 20.36 -7.88
N SER A 98 8.38 20.52 -8.78
CA SER A 98 7.69 19.41 -9.44
C SER A 98 8.13 19.40 -10.90
N ILE A 99 8.87 18.35 -11.27
CA ILE A 99 9.52 18.24 -12.58
C ILE A 99 8.73 17.21 -13.41
N PRO A 100 8.27 17.58 -14.63
CA PRO A 100 7.61 16.59 -15.48
C PRO A 100 8.62 15.56 -16.02
N VAL A 101 8.26 14.29 -15.95
CA VAL A 101 9.07 13.18 -16.47
C VAL A 101 8.22 12.40 -17.48
N PHE A 102 8.76 12.20 -18.67
CA PHE A 102 8.03 11.60 -19.81
C PHE A 102 8.07 10.06 -19.71
N ASP A 103 7.41 9.51 -18.70
CA ASP A 103 7.45 8.08 -18.39
C ASP A 103 6.08 7.47 -18.10
N SER A 104 4.99 8.18 -18.32
CA SER A 104 3.65 7.69 -18.02
C SER A 104 3.33 6.36 -18.73
N SER A 105 3.87 6.16 -19.95
CA SER A 105 3.72 4.90 -20.68
C SER A 105 4.38 3.73 -19.93
N SER A 106 5.55 3.96 -19.34
CA SER A 106 6.25 2.93 -18.55
C SER A 106 5.46 2.58 -17.28
N VAL A 107 4.89 3.58 -16.63
CA VAL A 107 4.05 3.38 -15.43
C VAL A 107 2.76 2.63 -15.83
N PHE A 108 2.15 3.02 -16.94
CA PHE A 108 0.94 2.37 -17.47
C PHE A 108 1.20 0.89 -17.75
N GLU A 109 2.29 0.57 -18.47
CA GLU A 109 2.64 -0.82 -18.77
C GLU A 109 3.01 -1.61 -17.51
N TYR A 110 3.68 -0.96 -16.56
CA TYR A 110 4.00 -1.59 -15.26
C TYR A 110 2.76 -2.04 -14.51
N LEU A 111 1.72 -1.20 -14.46
CA LEU A 111 0.49 -1.52 -13.74
C LEU A 111 -0.34 -2.64 -14.40
N LYS A 112 -0.03 -2.99 -15.67
CA LYS A 112 -0.60 -4.18 -16.33
C LYS A 112 0.03 -5.50 -15.84
N THR A 113 1.18 -5.43 -15.15
CA THR A 113 1.81 -6.64 -14.61
C THR A 113 0.82 -7.33 -13.66
N PRO A 114 0.54 -8.63 -13.88
CA PRO A 114 -0.49 -9.31 -13.08
C PRO A 114 -0.28 -9.18 -11.58
N LYS A 115 -1.34 -8.92 -10.85
CA LYS A 115 -1.41 -8.79 -9.39
C LYS A 115 -0.64 -7.60 -8.79
N ILE A 116 0.05 -6.77 -9.59
CA ILE A 116 0.79 -5.60 -9.06
C ILE A 116 -0.20 -4.55 -8.51
N LEU A 117 -1.22 -4.21 -9.29
CA LEU A 117 -2.20 -3.20 -8.88
C LEU A 117 -2.94 -3.65 -7.61
N GLU A 118 -3.37 -4.90 -7.59
CA GLU A 118 -4.05 -5.51 -6.43
C GLU A 118 -3.15 -5.52 -5.20
N TYR A 119 -1.86 -5.84 -5.39
CA TYR A 119 -0.88 -5.82 -4.30
C TYR A 119 -0.71 -4.41 -3.74
N LEU A 120 -0.58 -3.40 -4.61
CA LEU A 120 -0.43 -2.00 -4.18
C LEU A 120 -1.69 -1.55 -3.39
N ALA A 121 -2.89 -1.94 -3.84
CA ALA A 121 -4.13 -1.63 -3.12
C ALA A 121 -4.17 -2.30 -1.75
N HIS A 122 -3.78 -3.58 -1.69
CA HIS A 122 -3.68 -4.32 -0.42
C HIS A 122 -2.65 -3.67 0.51
N MET A 123 -1.48 -3.32 -0.01
CA MET A 123 -0.43 -2.65 0.75
C MET A 123 -0.96 -1.34 1.37
N LEU A 124 -1.61 -0.49 0.56
CA LEU A 124 -2.16 0.78 1.05
C LEU A 124 -3.23 0.55 2.12
N SER A 125 -4.11 -0.43 1.94
CA SER A 125 -5.15 -0.75 2.92
C SER A 125 -4.56 -1.15 4.27
N SER A 126 -3.39 -1.81 4.26
CA SER A 126 -2.72 -2.24 5.50
C SER A 126 -2.22 -1.07 6.35
N PHE A 127 -2.07 0.11 5.75
CA PHE A 127 -1.60 1.31 6.46
C PHE A 127 -2.75 2.15 7.05
N THR A 128 -4.01 1.83 6.74
CA THR A 128 -5.15 2.54 7.35
C THR A 128 -5.35 2.14 8.81
N LYS A 129 -4.73 1.05 9.24
CA LYS A 129 -4.77 0.57 10.64
C LYS A 129 -3.34 0.35 11.13
N ILE A 130 -2.75 1.39 11.69
CA ILE A 130 -1.40 1.30 12.27
C ILE A 130 -1.46 0.45 13.54
N GLN A 131 -0.67 -0.61 13.59
CA GLN A 131 -0.62 -1.51 14.74
C GLN A 131 0.56 -1.14 15.64
N SER A 132 0.29 -1.06 16.93
CA SER A 132 1.32 -0.91 17.96
C SER A 132 1.57 -2.23 18.65
N PHE A 133 2.83 -2.55 18.86
CA PHE A 133 3.26 -3.80 19.47
C PHE A 133 4.09 -3.51 20.71
N VAL A 134 3.94 -4.36 21.74
CA VAL A 134 4.78 -4.33 22.93
C VAL A 134 5.54 -5.65 22.96
N ILE A 135 6.85 -5.59 22.77
CA ILE A 135 7.70 -6.78 22.76
C ILE A 135 8.64 -6.73 23.97
N PRO A 136 8.74 -7.84 24.73
CA PRO A 136 9.75 -7.95 25.78
C PRO A 136 11.12 -8.21 25.13
N VAL A 137 12.00 -7.24 25.19
CA VAL A 137 13.38 -7.34 24.67
C VAL A 137 14.32 -7.61 25.84
N ARG A 138 15.18 -8.61 25.70
CA ARG A 138 16.25 -8.88 26.67
C ARG A 138 17.36 -7.84 26.48
N THR A 139 17.52 -7.00 27.49
CA THR A 139 18.62 -6.02 27.55
C THR A 139 19.64 -6.55 28.57
N GLY A 140 20.57 -7.41 28.15
CA GLY A 140 21.69 -7.93 28.97
C GLY A 140 21.35 -8.34 30.42
N ARG A 141 22.06 -9.28 30.99
CA ARG A 141 21.94 -9.71 32.41
C ARG A 141 20.51 -10.07 32.90
N GLY A 142 19.67 -10.59 31.99
CA GLY A 142 18.35 -11.11 32.39
C GLY A 142 17.24 -10.08 32.55
N ILE A 143 17.53 -8.81 32.35
CA ILE A 143 16.51 -7.75 32.45
C ILE A 143 15.66 -7.76 31.18
N ARG A 144 14.35 -7.89 31.35
CA ARG A 144 13.38 -7.77 30.25
C ARG A 144 12.77 -6.38 30.29
N ARG A 145 12.96 -5.61 29.20
CA ARG A 145 12.26 -4.34 29.00
C ARG A 145 11.15 -4.54 27.99
N ARG A 146 10.00 -3.96 28.26
CA ARG A 146 8.90 -3.88 27.30
C ARG A 146 9.11 -2.64 26.43
N ILE A 147 9.37 -2.88 25.13
CA ILE A 147 9.52 -1.79 24.16
C ILE A 147 8.26 -1.75 23.31
N ARG A 148 7.62 -0.57 23.27
CA ARG A 148 6.49 -0.31 22.39
C ARG A 148 7.02 0.25 21.08
N PHE A 149 6.56 -0.30 19.98
CA PHE A 149 6.86 0.23 18.64
C PHE A 149 5.62 0.08 17.77
N ASN A 150 5.59 0.82 16.67
CA ASN A 150 4.55 0.65 15.66
C ASN A 150 5.16 0.05 14.40
N ASP A 151 4.30 -0.48 13.54
CA ASP A 151 4.71 -1.16 12.32
C ASP A 151 5.07 -0.20 11.16
N MET A 152 5.21 1.08 11.46
CA MET A 152 5.75 2.12 10.59
C MET A 152 7.20 2.50 10.96
N ASP A 153 7.69 2.03 12.12
CA ASP A 153 9.05 2.36 12.59
C ASP A 153 10.07 1.44 11.92
N LEU A 154 10.68 1.93 10.85
CA LEU A 154 11.60 1.18 10.01
C LEU A 154 12.80 0.61 10.81
N ASP A 155 13.39 1.43 11.71
CA ASP A 155 14.55 1.00 12.51
C ASP A 155 14.18 -0.16 13.44
N SER A 156 13.01 -0.10 14.06
CA SER A 156 12.50 -1.17 14.91
C SER A 156 12.20 -2.44 14.11
N LEU A 157 11.56 -2.28 12.94
CA LEU A 157 11.26 -3.42 12.06
C LEU A 157 12.54 -4.14 11.61
N ILE A 158 13.59 -3.39 11.25
CA ILE A 158 14.89 -3.95 10.83
C ILE A 158 15.52 -4.72 12.00
N LYS A 159 15.52 -4.13 13.20
CA LYS A 159 16.06 -4.79 14.39
C LYS A 159 15.31 -6.09 14.71
N PHE A 160 13.98 -6.06 14.65
CA PHE A 160 13.17 -7.26 14.91
C PHE A 160 13.40 -8.34 13.87
N ALA A 161 13.48 -7.97 12.58
CA ALA A 161 13.79 -8.92 11.52
C ALA A 161 15.11 -9.68 11.79
N ALA A 162 16.07 -9.01 12.43
CA ALA A 162 17.37 -9.64 12.77
C ALA A 162 17.28 -10.57 13.99
N THR A 163 16.25 -10.43 14.83
CA THR A 163 16.15 -11.20 16.09
C THR A 163 15.20 -12.39 16.02
N VAL A 164 14.31 -12.43 15.04
CA VAL A 164 13.35 -13.53 14.88
C VAL A 164 13.95 -14.67 14.04
N ASP A 165 13.36 -15.85 14.16
CA ASP A 165 13.76 -17.02 13.38
C ASP A 165 13.51 -16.79 11.89
N GLU A 166 14.31 -17.45 11.05
CA GLU A 166 14.26 -17.28 9.58
C GLU A 166 12.83 -17.40 9.03
N GLY A 167 12.09 -18.41 9.50
CA GLY A 167 10.72 -18.65 9.02
C GLY A 167 9.75 -17.49 9.28
N GLU A 168 10.03 -16.66 10.28
CA GLU A 168 9.18 -15.52 10.64
C GLU A 168 9.62 -14.21 9.96
N ARG A 169 10.80 -14.17 9.36
CA ARG A 169 11.40 -12.95 8.78
C ARG A 169 10.62 -12.41 7.58
N PHE A 170 9.92 -13.26 6.86
CA PHE A 170 9.19 -12.89 5.65
C PHE A 170 8.27 -11.68 5.88
N HIS A 171 7.49 -11.72 6.96
CA HIS A 171 6.51 -10.66 7.25
C HIS A 171 7.20 -9.32 7.54
N TYR A 172 8.34 -9.36 8.20
CA TYR A 172 9.15 -8.16 8.45
C TYR A 172 9.77 -7.63 7.15
N TYR A 173 10.32 -8.52 6.32
CA TYR A 173 10.92 -8.12 5.03
C TYR A 173 9.87 -7.44 4.15
N LYS A 174 8.71 -8.09 4.02
CA LYS A 174 7.57 -7.52 3.29
C LYS A 174 7.19 -6.15 3.88
N ARG A 175 6.95 -6.08 5.19
CA ARG A 175 6.48 -4.82 5.84
C ARG A 175 7.50 -3.69 5.68
N ILE A 176 8.79 -3.98 5.81
CA ILE A 176 9.86 -2.96 5.61
C ILE A 176 9.83 -2.44 4.17
N GLY A 177 9.76 -3.33 3.19
CA GLY A 177 9.64 -2.94 1.78
C GLY A 177 8.41 -2.07 1.54
N ASP A 178 7.27 -2.49 2.09
CA ASP A 178 5.99 -1.78 1.98
C ASP A 178 6.03 -0.39 2.62
N VAL A 179 6.61 -0.27 3.83
CA VAL A 179 6.78 1.03 4.52
C VAL A 179 7.65 1.97 3.67
N CYS A 180 8.74 1.45 3.12
CA CYS A 180 9.63 2.25 2.27
C CYS A 180 8.90 2.76 1.02
N LEU A 181 8.14 1.89 0.35
CA LEU A 181 7.39 2.25 -0.85
C LEU A 181 6.25 3.23 -0.52
N PHE A 182 5.54 2.99 0.57
CA PHE A 182 4.44 3.84 1.04
C PHE A 182 4.93 5.27 1.35
N LEU A 183 5.99 5.39 2.16
CA LEU A 183 6.52 6.70 2.55
C LEU A 183 7.07 7.45 1.33
N ASN A 184 7.77 6.75 0.45
CA ASN A 184 8.34 7.33 -0.78
C ASN A 184 7.26 7.73 -1.79
N GLY A 185 6.13 7.00 -1.83
CA GLY A 185 5.03 7.30 -2.74
C GLY A 185 4.05 8.35 -2.22
N PHE A 186 3.67 8.29 -0.96
CA PHE A 186 2.57 9.10 -0.42
C PHE A 186 3.00 10.44 0.17
N PHE A 187 4.22 10.54 0.70
CA PHE A 187 4.62 11.68 1.53
C PHE A 187 5.86 12.43 1.03
N GLN A 188 6.11 12.42 -0.27
CA GLN A 188 7.29 13.06 -0.90
C GLN A 188 7.50 14.53 -0.52
N ASN A 189 6.42 15.28 -0.33
CA ASN A 189 6.52 16.73 -0.06
C ASN A 189 6.80 17.03 1.42
N HIS A 190 6.97 16.01 2.26
CA HIS A 190 7.08 16.19 3.71
C HIS A 190 8.45 15.79 4.29
N THR A 191 9.52 15.81 3.45
CA THR A 191 10.89 15.44 3.86
C THR A 191 11.43 16.22 5.06
N HIS A 192 10.95 17.43 5.25
CA HIS A 192 11.46 18.29 6.32
C HIS A 192 10.40 18.68 7.34
N SER A 193 9.15 18.37 7.09
CA SER A 193 8.11 18.54 8.08
C SER A 193 8.01 17.29 8.95
N VAL A 194 7.79 17.50 10.20
CA VAL A 194 7.63 16.44 11.19
C VAL A 194 6.34 15.67 10.87
N LEU A 195 6.43 14.60 10.09
CA LEU A 195 5.35 13.62 10.05
C LEU A 195 5.28 13.00 11.44
N LYS A 196 4.34 13.42 12.23
CA LYS A 196 4.07 12.80 13.52
C LYS A 196 3.45 11.45 13.25
N ILE A 197 4.25 10.42 13.32
CA ILE A 197 3.76 9.04 13.15
C ILE A 197 2.92 8.69 14.38
N PRO A 198 1.64 8.37 14.22
CA PRO A 198 0.78 8.05 15.36
C PRO A 198 1.34 6.88 16.18
N GLY A 199 1.33 7.00 17.48
CA GLY A 199 1.75 5.94 18.39
C GLY A 199 3.23 5.91 18.74
N LEU A 200 4.06 6.81 18.17
CA LEU A 200 5.42 7.03 18.69
C LEU A 200 5.35 8.02 19.83
N VAL A 201 5.73 7.55 21.04
CA VAL A 201 5.63 8.31 22.29
C VAL A 201 6.56 9.53 22.32
N ASP A 202 7.57 9.54 21.47
CA ASP A 202 8.51 10.64 21.38
C ASP A 202 8.26 11.38 20.07
N GLY A 203 7.53 12.47 20.13
CA GLY A 203 7.12 13.27 18.96
C GLY A 203 8.25 13.98 18.23
N SER A 204 9.50 13.59 18.49
CA SER A 204 10.68 14.23 17.92
C SER A 204 11.42 13.38 16.86
N LYS A 205 10.91 12.17 16.54
CA LYS A 205 11.58 11.37 15.48
C LYS A 205 11.12 11.83 14.10
N ARG A 206 11.83 12.79 13.57
CA ARG A 206 11.80 13.20 12.17
C ARG A 206 12.11 12.00 11.28
N MET A 207 11.59 11.99 10.05
CA MET A 207 12.09 11.08 9.03
C MET A 207 13.59 11.31 8.89
N LYS A 208 14.38 10.39 9.46
CA LYS A 208 15.85 10.53 9.51
C LYS A 208 16.53 10.13 8.21
N ARG A 209 15.76 9.59 7.25
CA ARG A 209 16.29 9.03 6.02
C ARG A 209 15.82 9.83 4.82
N SER A 210 16.71 9.94 3.82
CA SER A 210 16.35 10.53 2.52
C SER A 210 15.41 9.58 1.75
N TYR A 211 14.80 10.09 0.69
CA TYR A 211 13.99 9.26 -0.21
C TYR A 211 14.83 8.18 -0.88
N GLU A 212 16.08 8.51 -1.20
CA GLU A 212 17.04 7.57 -1.78
C GLU A 212 17.35 6.43 -0.80
N ASP A 213 17.47 6.75 0.50
CA ASP A 213 17.66 5.73 1.55
C ASP A 213 16.43 4.80 1.61
N TYR A 214 15.21 5.36 1.59
CA TYR A 214 13.98 4.56 1.59
C TYR A 214 13.89 3.69 0.34
N GLU A 215 14.26 4.21 -0.83
CA GLU A 215 14.26 3.42 -2.06
C GLU A 215 15.27 2.28 -1.99
N THR A 216 16.49 2.57 -1.53
CA THR A 216 17.56 1.58 -1.38
C THR A 216 17.15 0.46 -0.42
N GLU A 217 16.63 0.82 0.75
CA GLU A 217 16.17 -0.17 1.72
C GLU A 217 14.94 -0.94 1.21
N GLY A 218 13.99 -0.26 0.56
CA GLY A 218 12.82 -0.90 -0.02
C GLY A 218 13.20 -1.99 -1.01
N ARG A 219 14.08 -1.64 -1.96
CA ARG A 219 14.60 -2.60 -2.95
C ARG A 219 15.32 -3.77 -2.28
N ARG A 220 16.13 -3.49 -1.26
CA ARG A 220 16.85 -4.51 -0.49
C ARG A 220 15.89 -5.48 0.19
N PHE A 221 14.87 -4.97 0.85
CA PHE A 221 13.94 -5.81 1.62
C PHE A 221 12.93 -6.55 0.71
N TYR A 222 12.54 -6.02 -0.39
CA TYR A 222 11.83 -6.79 -1.43
C TYR A 222 12.72 -7.90 -2.02
N UNK A 223 13.95 -7.74 -2.05
CA UNK A 223 14.79 -8.62 -2.46
C UNK A 223 14.91 -9.68 -1.59
N LEU A 224 14.94 -9.46 -0.19
CA LEU A 224 14.93 -10.52 0.82
C LEU A 224 13.58 -11.27 0.82
N ALA A 225 12.52 -10.57 0.73
CA ALA A 225 11.19 -11.17 0.61
C ALA A 225 11.07 -12.10 -0.61
N UNK A 226 11.63 -11.69 -1.67
CA UNK A 226 11.59 -12.36 -2.76
C UNK A 226 12.13 -13.60 -2.67
N LYS A 227 13.21 -13.82 -1.93
CA LYS A 227 14.01 -15.05 -1.78
C LYS A 227 13.45 -16.02 -0.73
N HIS A 228 12.59 -15.59 0.10
CA HIS A 228 12.06 -16.36 1.24
C HIS A 228 11.07 -17.44 0.74
N ASP A 229 11.12 -18.65 1.30
CA ASP A 229 10.26 -19.79 0.93
C ASP A 229 8.76 -19.44 1.03
N THR A 230 8.40 -18.59 1.99
CA THR A 230 7.01 -18.13 2.16
C THR A 230 6.51 -17.38 0.92
N ALA A 231 7.38 -16.59 0.27
CA ALA A 231 6.99 -15.89 -0.97
C ALA A 231 6.63 -16.88 -2.09
N ALA A 232 7.36 -17.99 -2.19
CA ALA A 232 7.04 -19.04 -3.17
C ALA A 232 5.70 -19.70 -2.87
N ARG A 233 5.48 -20.07 -1.60
CA ARG A 233 4.22 -20.70 -1.17
C ARG A 233 3.00 -19.80 -1.35
N MET A 234 3.19 -18.47 -1.26
CA MET A 234 2.12 -17.49 -1.42
C MET A 234 2.03 -16.91 -2.83
N GLU A 235 2.81 -17.42 -3.77
CA GLU A 235 2.87 -16.95 -5.17
C GLU A 235 3.22 -15.44 -5.29
N LEU A 236 4.03 -14.93 -4.37
CA LEU A 236 4.38 -13.50 -4.30
C LEU A 236 5.77 -13.19 -4.88
N GLN A 237 6.53 -14.19 -5.29
CA GLN A 237 7.91 -13.99 -5.78
C GLN A 237 7.96 -13.05 -6.97
N THR A 238 7.04 -13.21 -7.92
CA THR A 238 6.96 -12.36 -9.12
C THR A 238 6.69 -10.91 -8.74
N ILE A 239 5.79 -10.70 -7.77
CA ILE A 239 5.43 -9.36 -7.28
C ILE A 239 6.64 -8.70 -6.63
N PHE A 240 7.33 -9.39 -5.70
CA PHE A 240 8.48 -8.80 -5.02
C PHE A 240 9.67 -8.58 -5.96
N SER A 241 9.87 -9.48 -6.91
CA SER A 241 10.88 -9.29 -7.97
C SER A 241 10.57 -8.03 -8.79
N SER A 242 9.31 -7.87 -9.17
CA SER A 242 8.85 -6.71 -9.92
C SER A 242 9.00 -5.41 -9.12
N LEU A 243 8.60 -5.40 -7.84
CA LEU A 243 8.74 -4.24 -6.96
C LEU A 243 10.20 -3.88 -6.70
N LYS A 244 11.05 -4.83 -6.60
CA LYS A 244 12.49 -4.61 -6.51
C LYS A 244 13.04 -3.91 -7.75
N UNK A 245 12.57 -4.36 -8.77
CA UNK A 245 13.01 -3.93 -9.89
C UNK A 245 12.58 -2.64 -10.20
N ASN A 246 11.39 -2.46 -10.13
CA ASN A 246 10.69 -1.26 -10.64
C ASN A 246 10.21 -0.32 -9.51
N PHE A 247 10.94 -0.22 -8.41
CA PHE A 247 10.52 0.55 -7.22
C PHE A 247 10.15 2.01 -7.58
N THR A 248 10.99 2.67 -8.37
CA THR A 248 10.77 4.05 -8.82
C THR A 248 9.47 4.16 -9.63
N THR A 249 9.19 3.18 -10.50
CA THR A 249 7.95 3.14 -11.28
C THR A 249 6.74 2.85 -10.39
N ALA A 250 6.90 1.92 -9.43
CA ALA A 250 5.82 1.51 -8.52
C ALA A 250 5.35 2.65 -7.60
N LYS A 251 6.24 3.59 -7.23
CA LYS A 251 5.84 4.73 -6.38
C LYS A 251 4.97 5.76 -7.12
N LYS A 252 5.08 5.86 -8.44
CA LYS A 252 4.40 6.92 -9.22
C LYS A 252 2.86 6.87 -9.18
N PRO A 253 2.20 5.71 -9.32
CA PRO A 253 0.75 5.69 -9.13
C PRO A 253 0.35 6.05 -7.70
N LEU A 254 1.17 5.73 -6.70
CA LEU A 254 0.92 6.13 -5.32
C LEU A 254 1.00 7.65 -5.16
N GLN A 255 2.01 8.28 -5.77
CA GLN A 255 2.15 9.75 -5.80
C GLN A 255 0.95 10.38 -6.49
N PHE A 256 0.52 9.81 -7.63
CA PHE A 256 -0.60 10.32 -8.39
C PHE A 256 -1.89 10.33 -7.55
N ILE A 257 -2.24 9.21 -6.93
CA ILE A 257 -3.47 9.15 -6.12
C ILE A 257 -3.36 10.04 -4.86
N SER A 258 -2.16 10.14 -4.28
CA SER A 258 -1.91 10.99 -3.12
C SER A 258 -2.14 12.47 -3.44
N LEU A 259 -1.70 12.92 -4.62
CA LEU A 259 -1.78 14.32 -5.04
C LEU A 259 -3.15 14.70 -5.61
N TYR A 260 -3.72 13.85 -6.46
CA TYR A 260 -4.89 14.21 -7.26
C TYR A 260 -6.22 13.71 -6.70
N TYR A 261 -6.23 12.59 -5.99
CA TYR A 261 -7.48 11.99 -5.51
C TYR A 261 -7.67 12.10 -4.01
N LEU A 262 -6.60 12.05 -3.23
CA LEU A 262 -6.69 12.08 -1.77
C LEU A 262 -6.38 13.45 -1.17
N ASN A 263 -5.38 14.13 -1.71
CA ASN A 263 -5.00 15.47 -1.27
C ASN A 263 -4.83 15.53 0.28
N SER A 264 -5.59 16.38 0.98
CA SER A 264 -5.54 16.47 2.45
C SER A 264 -6.16 15.25 3.13
N LYS A 265 -7.14 14.59 2.52
CA LYS A 265 -7.82 13.40 3.08
C LYS A 265 -6.84 12.28 3.47
N LYS A 266 -5.64 12.21 2.84
CA LYS A 266 -4.64 11.20 3.15
C LYS A 266 -4.16 11.24 4.61
N PHE A 267 -4.13 12.43 5.21
CA PHE A 267 -3.69 12.56 6.61
C PHE A 267 -4.69 11.91 7.57
N ASP A 268 -5.97 12.15 7.35
CA ASP A 268 -7.05 11.53 8.14
C ASP A 268 -7.08 10.01 7.92
N LEU A 269 -6.92 9.58 6.67
CA LEU A 269 -6.97 8.18 6.24
C LEU A 269 -5.90 7.33 6.94
N PHE A 270 -4.70 7.87 7.06
CA PHE A 270 -3.56 7.16 7.63
C PHE A 270 -3.24 7.58 9.07
N GLY A 271 -4.09 8.42 9.69
CA GLY A 271 -3.94 8.83 11.08
C GLY A 271 -2.76 9.77 11.32
N TYR A 272 -2.30 10.48 10.31
CA TYR A 272 -1.20 11.44 10.47
C TYR A 272 -1.77 12.82 10.83
N GLN A 273 -1.06 13.52 11.72
CA GLN A 273 -1.36 14.92 11.98
C GLN A 273 -0.40 15.80 11.14
N GLY A 274 -0.98 16.67 10.35
CA GLY A 274 -0.24 17.60 9.50
C GLY A 274 0.43 18.73 10.27
#